data_f5df0bd7421379fcbbe6c9946d8832db
#
_entry.id   f5df0bd7421379fcbbe6c9946d8832db
#
_cell.length_a   1.000
_cell.length_b   1.000
_cell.length_c   1.000
_cell.angle_alpha   90.00
_cell.angle_beta   90.00
_cell.angle_gamma   90.00
#
_symmetry.space_group_name_H-M   'P 1'
#
loop_
_entity.id
_entity.type
_entity.pdbx_description
1 polymer ?
#
loop_
_entity_poly.entity_id
_entity_poly.type
_entity_poly.pdbx_seq_one_letter_code
_entity_poly.pdbx_strand_id
1 'polypeptide(L)'
;MNLSKHFTLEEMIFSETAERLGIDNSPSTEVLSNLRGLTNFLEVVREKIKKPIFVSSGYRCPELNRAIGGSRSSQHMKGLAADIVSRSYGTPAELAEVIVALDLEFDQVILEFGRWVHVSVAENPRHQILTAKHSPAGVVYEPGLVV
;
A
#
# COMPACT_ATOMS: atom_id res chain seq x y z
N MET A 1 13.85 10.83 -7.99
CA MET A 1 14.04 9.71 -8.94
C MET A 1 12.70 9.05 -9.25
N ASN A 2 12.36 8.96 -10.51
CA ASN A 2 11.11 8.30 -10.90
C ASN A 2 11.29 6.77 -10.89
N LEU A 3 10.37 6.08 -10.22
CA LEU A 3 10.31 4.62 -10.25
C LEU A 3 9.46 4.15 -11.43
N SER A 4 8.45 4.94 -11.78
CA SER A 4 7.58 4.73 -12.92
C SER A 4 7.07 6.09 -13.39
N LYS A 5 6.21 6.11 -14.40
CA LYS A 5 5.73 7.36 -15.01
C LYS A 5 5.14 8.33 -13.99
N HIS A 6 4.35 7.84 -13.02
CA HIS A 6 3.61 8.67 -12.07
C HIS A 6 4.03 8.52 -10.62
N PHE A 7 5.03 7.68 -10.32
CA PHE A 7 5.43 7.41 -8.94
C PHE A 7 6.93 7.60 -8.77
N THR A 8 7.29 8.40 -7.76
CA THR A 8 8.69 8.70 -7.45
C THR A 8 9.16 7.88 -6.25
N LEU A 9 10.47 7.68 -6.16
CA LEU A 9 11.06 7.06 -4.97
C LEU A 9 10.74 7.88 -3.73
N GLU A 10 10.85 9.21 -3.84
CA GLU A 10 10.63 10.14 -2.72
C GLU A 10 9.25 9.95 -2.10
N GLU A 11 8.19 9.82 -2.91
CA GLU A 11 6.85 9.59 -2.36
C GLU A 11 6.67 8.19 -1.79
N MET A 12 7.38 7.20 -2.34
CA MET A 12 7.27 5.81 -1.86
C MET A 12 7.99 5.56 -0.55
N ILE A 13 8.93 6.42 -0.17
CA ILE A 13 9.67 6.29 1.08
C ILE A 13 9.38 7.43 2.07
N PHE A 14 8.57 8.41 1.69
CA PHE A 14 8.24 9.52 2.58
C PHE A 14 7.48 9.03 3.81
N SER A 15 7.89 9.51 4.99
CA SER A 15 7.20 9.26 6.25
C SER A 15 7.40 10.46 7.17
N GLU A 16 6.28 11.07 7.55
CA GLU A 16 6.28 12.16 8.51
C GLU A 16 6.85 11.71 9.86
N THR A 17 6.53 10.50 10.29
CA THR A 17 7.06 9.92 11.52
C THR A 17 8.57 9.73 11.46
N ALA A 18 9.08 9.24 10.32
CA ALA A 18 10.52 9.06 10.16
C ALA A 18 11.25 10.39 10.24
N GLU A 19 10.73 11.45 9.62
CA GLU A 19 11.32 12.78 9.70
C GLU A 19 11.32 13.31 11.12
N ARG A 20 10.19 13.19 11.82
CA ARG A 20 10.06 13.67 13.19
C ARG A 20 10.99 12.95 14.16
N LEU A 21 11.17 11.65 14.00
CA LEU A 21 12.00 10.82 14.88
C LEU A 21 13.45 10.69 14.41
N GLY A 22 13.80 11.26 13.27
CA GLY A 22 15.16 11.18 12.72
C GLY A 22 15.53 9.77 12.25
N ILE A 23 14.54 9.01 11.78
CA ILE A 23 14.77 7.65 11.28
C ILE A 23 15.14 7.71 9.79
N ASP A 24 16.25 7.06 9.43
CA ASP A 24 16.67 6.91 8.04
C ASP A 24 15.83 5.81 7.37
N ASN A 25 14.90 6.22 6.50
CA ASN A 25 14.02 5.32 5.78
C ASN A 25 14.51 5.05 4.35
N SER A 26 15.80 5.16 4.10
CA SER A 26 16.37 4.87 2.78
C SER A 26 16.26 3.39 2.44
N PRO A 27 15.88 3.04 1.19
CA PRO A 27 15.72 1.64 0.80
C PRO A 27 17.05 0.99 0.45
N SER A 28 17.12 -0.34 0.68
CA SER A 28 18.19 -1.16 0.14
C SER A 28 17.98 -1.36 -1.36
N THR A 29 18.96 -1.94 -2.04
CA THR A 29 18.86 -2.30 -3.46
C THR A 29 17.70 -3.27 -3.72
N GLU A 30 17.51 -4.24 -2.83
CA GLU A 30 16.41 -5.21 -2.94
C GLU A 30 15.06 -4.53 -2.78
N VAL A 31 14.92 -3.66 -1.78
CA VAL A 31 13.67 -2.89 -1.57
C VAL A 31 13.40 -2.00 -2.77
N LEU A 32 14.41 -1.35 -3.32
CA LEU A 32 14.25 -0.50 -4.48
C LEU A 32 13.71 -1.29 -5.68
N SER A 33 14.23 -2.49 -5.90
CA SER A 33 13.74 -3.38 -6.96
C SER A 33 12.27 -3.75 -6.73
N ASN A 34 11.91 -4.07 -5.47
CA ASN A 34 10.53 -4.38 -5.11
C ASN A 34 9.61 -3.19 -5.33
N LEU A 35 10.07 -1.99 -4.99
CA LEU A 35 9.29 -0.76 -5.20
C LEU A 35 9.01 -0.50 -6.68
N ARG A 36 9.94 -0.87 -7.57
CA ARG A 36 9.70 -0.75 -9.01
C ARG A 36 8.55 -1.65 -9.47
N GLY A 37 8.51 -2.89 -8.97
CA GLY A 37 7.41 -3.80 -9.26
C GLY A 37 6.08 -3.32 -8.70
N LEU A 38 6.10 -2.81 -7.47
CA LEU A 38 4.92 -2.24 -6.82
C LEU A 38 4.37 -1.04 -7.59
N THR A 39 5.25 -0.11 -7.99
CA THR A 39 4.82 1.06 -8.76
C THR A 39 4.31 0.68 -10.14
N ASN A 40 4.84 -0.36 -10.78
CA ASN A 40 4.29 -0.86 -12.03
C ASN A 40 2.85 -1.36 -11.84
N PHE A 41 2.58 -2.05 -10.74
CA PHE A 41 1.21 -2.45 -10.38
C PHE A 41 0.31 -1.22 -10.20
N LEU A 42 0.78 -0.21 -9.48
CA LEU A 42 0.02 1.02 -9.27
C LEU A 42 -0.23 1.77 -10.58
N GLU A 43 0.72 1.73 -11.53
CA GLU A 43 0.51 2.34 -12.86
C GLU A 43 -0.63 1.67 -13.63
N VAL A 44 -0.75 0.34 -13.53
CA VAL A 44 -1.87 -0.36 -14.18
C VAL A 44 -3.20 0.10 -13.61
N VAL A 45 -3.28 0.22 -12.28
CA VAL A 45 -4.49 0.73 -11.62
C VAL A 45 -4.78 2.17 -12.09
N ARG A 46 -3.77 3.03 -12.06
CA ARG A 46 -3.90 4.43 -12.47
C ARG A 46 -4.38 4.56 -13.91
N GLU A 47 -3.85 3.75 -14.80
CA GLU A 47 -4.26 3.73 -16.21
C GLU A 47 -5.75 3.40 -16.35
N LYS A 48 -6.23 2.46 -15.56
CA LYS A 48 -7.63 2.04 -15.63
C LYS A 48 -8.59 3.05 -15.03
N ILE A 49 -8.25 3.62 -13.89
CA ILE A 49 -9.14 4.60 -13.24
C ILE A 49 -8.99 6.02 -13.82
N LYS A 50 -7.89 6.30 -14.53
CA LYS A 50 -7.59 7.60 -15.18
C LYS A 50 -7.60 8.78 -14.22
N LYS A 51 -7.22 8.53 -12.97
CA LYS A 51 -7.17 9.54 -11.91
C LYS A 51 -5.91 9.36 -11.07
N PRO A 52 -5.36 10.43 -10.47
CA PRO A 52 -4.19 10.31 -9.63
C PRO A 52 -4.39 9.40 -8.42
N ILE A 53 -3.35 8.66 -8.09
CA ILE A 53 -3.30 7.85 -6.87
C ILE A 53 -2.31 8.51 -5.91
N PHE A 54 -2.75 8.74 -4.68
CA PHE A 54 -1.90 9.23 -3.60
C PHE A 54 -1.45 8.06 -2.73
N VAL A 55 -0.14 7.96 -2.49
CA VAL A 55 0.43 6.97 -1.60
C VAL A 55 0.65 7.61 -0.23
N SER A 56 -0.11 7.16 0.76
CA SER A 56 0.03 7.67 2.13
C SER A 56 1.11 6.93 2.92
N SER A 57 1.41 5.69 2.56
CA SER A 57 2.48 4.91 3.16
C SER A 57 2.99 3.88 2.15
N GLY A 58 4.27 3.96 1.83
CA GLY A 58 4.93 2.98 0.98
C GLY A 58 5.91 2.13 1.78
N TYR A 59 7.20 2.24 1.48
CA TYR A 59 8.22 1.52 2.22
C TYR A 59 8.38 2.03 3.65
N ARG A 60 8.54 1.10 4.58
CA ARG A 60 8.87 1.38 5.98
C ARG A 60 10.03 0.48 6.40
N CYS A 61 11.17 1.09 6.78
CA CYS A 61 12.26 0.30 7.35
C CYS A 61 11.82 -0.35 8.67
N PRO A 62 12.50 -1.39 9.14
CA PRO A 62 12.09 -2.08 10.38
C PRO A 62 11.95 -1.15 11.59
N GLU A 63 12.87 -0.19 11.75
CA GLU A 63 12.81 0.78 12.85
C GLU A 63 11.55 1.64 12.77
N LEU A 64 11.23 2.15 11.57
CA LEU A 64 10.03 2.95 11.36
C LEU A 64 8.77 2.12 11.59
N ASN A 65 8.75 0.90 11.09
CA ASN A 65 7.62 0.01 11.26
C ASN A 65 7.33 -0.26 12.74
N ARG A 66 8.38 -0.46 13.54
CA ARG A 66 8.26 -0.60 14.99
C ARG A 66 7.69 0.65 15.64
N ALA A 67 8.21 1.82 15.24
CA ALA A 67 7.79 3.12 15.82
C ALA A 67 6.30 3.40 15.62
N ILE A 68 5.72 2.96 14.50
CA ILE A 68 4.30 3.18 14.21
C ILE A 68 3.42 2.00 14.62
N GLY A 69 3.99 0.94 15.19
CA GLY A 69 3.24 -0.22 15.64
C GLY A 69 2.77 -1.16 14.52
N GLY A 70 3.49 -1.19 13.41
CA GLY A 70 3.15 -2.07 12.29
C GLY A 70 3.41 -3.56 12.61
N SER A 71 2.79 -4.44 11.85
CA SER A 71 2.99 -5.88 11.97
C SER A 71 4.46 -6.25 11.76
N ARG A 72 4.96 -7.22 12.53
CA ARG A 72 6.33 -7.73 12.38
C ARG A 72 6.60 -8.36 11.01
N SER A 73 5.55 -8.80 10.33
CA SER A 73 5.64 -9.41 9.00
C SER A 73 5.11 -8.49 7.90
N SER A 74 5.04 -7.19 8.16
CA SER A 74 4.50 -6.22 7.21
C SER A 74 5.26 -6.22 5.89
N GLN A 75 4.53 -6.32 4.79
CA GLN A 75 5.10 -6.22 3.44
C GLN A 75 5.59 -4.82 3.12
N HIS A 76 5.16 -3.80 3.86
CA HIS A 76 5.73 -2.44 3.76
C HIS A 76 7.24 -2.45 4.03
N MET A 77 7.73 -3.34 4.89
CA MET A 77 9.16 -3.44 5.18
C MET A 77 9.99 -4.01 4.04
N LYS A 78 9.34 -4.61 3.06
CA LYS A 78 10.02 -5.19 1.88
C LYS A 78 9.85 -4.35 0.63
N GLY A 79 9.09 -3.26 0.69
CA GLY A 79 8.77 -2.45 -0.49
C GLY A 79 7.75 -3.13 -1.39
N LEU A 80 6.92 -4.01 -0.83
CA LEU A 80 5.92 -4.79 -1.57
C LEU A 80 4.49 -4.32 -1.31
N ALA A 81 4.29 -3.32 -0.46
CA ALA A 81 2.96 -2.84 -0.10
C ALA A 81 2.89 -1.33 -0.09
N ALA A 82 1.71 -0.81 -0.40
CA ALA A 82 1.41 0.62 -0.30
C ALA A 82 -0.03 0.81 0.19
N ASP A 83 -0.22 1.86 0.97
CA ASP A 83 -1.54 2.32 1.35
C ASP A 83 -1.89 3.50 0.44
N ILE A 84 -3.02 3.43 -0.24
CA ILE A 84 -3.37 4.36 -1.31
C ILE A 84 -4.80 4.89 -1.17
N VAL A 85 -5.00 6.08 -1.72
CA VAL A 85 -6.31 6.67 -1.95
C VAL A 85 -6.30 7.35 -3.32
N SER A 86 -7.49 7.56 -3.88
CA SER A 86 -7.65 8.36 -5.11
C SER A 86 -8.92 9.18 -4.97
N ARG A 87 -8.80 10.32 -4.30
CA ARG A 87 -9.94 11.15 -3.95
C ARG A 87 -10.69 11.67 -5.17
N SER A 88 -10.00 11.90 -6.28
CA SER A 88 -10.66 12.34 -7.51
C SER A 88 -11.38 11.20 -8.23
N TYR A 89 -11.06 9.95 -7.91
CA TYR A 89 -11.79 8.79 -8.43
C TYR A 89 -13.03 8.49 -7.56
N GLY A 90 -12.86 8.39 -6.25
CA GLY A 90 -13.94 8.07 -5.36
C GLY A 90 -13.47 7.78 -3.94
N THR A 91 -14.33 7.11 -3.18
CA THR A 91 -14.03 6.68 -1.81
C THR A 91 -13.02 5.54 -1.79
N PRO A 92 -12.37 5.28 -0.64
CA PRO A 92 -11.53 4.09 -0.51
C PRO A 92 -12.26 2.79 -0.84
N ALA A 93 -13.53 2.66 -0.45
CA ALA A 93 -14.32 1.47 -0.80
C ALA A 93 -14.49 1.33 -2.31
N GLU A 94 -14.80 2.42 -3.01
CA GLU A 94 -14.92 2.42 -4.47
C GLU A 94 -13.59 2.10 -5.15
N LEU A 95 -12.48 2.61 -4.62
CA LEU A 95 -11.15 2.30 -5.14
C LEU A 95 -10.83 0.81 -4.95
N ALA A 96 -11.11 0.25 -3.78
CA ALA A 96 -10.90 -1.18 -3.53
C ALA A 96 -11.74 -2.03 -4.48
N GLU A 97 -13.00 -1.66 -4.69
CA GLU A 97 -13.91 -2.38 -5.59
C GLU A 97 -13.38 -2.40 -7.03
N VAL A 98 -12.90 -1.27 -7.56
CA VAL A 98 -12.40 -1.24 -8.92
C VAL A 98 -11.11 -2.05 -9.05
N ILE A 99 -10.21 -2.00 -8.07
CA ILE A 99 -8.98 -2.80 -8.11
C ILE A 99 -9.29 -4.28 -8.15
N VAL A 100 -10.22 -4.74 -7.31
CA VAL A 100 -10.65 -6.14 -7.30
C VAL A 100 -11.30 -6.54 -8.63
N ALA A 101 -12.13 -5.66 -9.19
CA ALA A 101 -12.82 -5.92 -10.46
C ALA A 101 -11.87 -6.01 -11.67
N LEU A 102 -10.69 -5.38 -11.59
CA LEU A 102 -9.69 -5.46 -12.66
C LEU A 102 -9.00 -6.83 -12.74
N ASP A 103 -9.19 -7.68 -11.74
CA ASP A 103 -8.63 -9.04 -11.68
C ASP A 103 -7.11 -9.07 -11.93
N LEU A 104 -6.39 -8.17 -11.26
CA LEU A 104 -4.93 -8.09 -11.34
C LEU A 104 -4.26 -9.12 -10.43
N GLU A 105 -2.99 -9.40 -10.68
CA GLU A 105 -2.21 -10.32 -9.85
C GLU A 105 -1.64 -9.60 -8.62
N PHE A 106 -2.52 -9.33 -7.64
CA PHE A 106 -2.10 -8.76 -6.37
C PHE A 106 -1.96 -9.85 -5.30
N ASP A 107 -1.14 -9.57 -4.28
CA ASP A 107 -1.07 -10.47 -3.12
C ASP A 107 -2.23 -10.18 -2.17
N GLN A 108 -2.40 -8.92 -1.77
CA GLN A 108 -3.52 -8.50 -0.94
C GLN A 108 -4.13 -7.19 -1.43
N VAL A 109 -5.45 -7.09 -1.32
CA VAL A 109 -6.20 -5.82 -1.35
C VAL A 109 -7.02 -5.78 -0.08
N ILE A 110 -6.75 -4.80 0.78
CA ILE A 110 -7.43 -4.67 2.06
C ILE A 110 -8.02 -3.28 2.18
N LEU A 111 -9.33 -3.20 2.33
CA LEU A 111 -9.98 -1.94 2.68
C LEU A 111 -9.78 -1.73 4.18
N GLU A 112 -8.95 -0.76 4.55
CA GLU A 112 -8.56 -0.55 5.93
C GLU A 112 -9.36 0.60 6.54
N PHE A 113 -10.26 0.26 7.45
CA PHE A 113 -11.06 1.21 8.27
C PHE A 113 -11.91 2.18 7.43
N GLY A 114 -12.19 1.83 6.17
CA GLY A 114 -12.86 2.72 5.24
C GLY A 114 -12.08 3.98 4.86
N ARG A 115 -10.79 4.04 5.22
CA ARG A 115 -9.96 5.26 5.07
C ARG A 115 -8.93 5.17 3.95
N TRP A 116 -8.41 3.99 3.68
CA TRP A 116 -7.44 3.77 2.61
C TRP A 116 -7.51 2.33 2.14
N VAL A 117 -6.83 2.05 1.03
CA VAL A 117 -6.71 0.70 0.50
C VAL A 117 -5.25 0.27 0.62
N HIS A 118 -5.02 -0.83 1.32
CA HIS A 118 -3.73 -1.49 1.35
C HIS A 118 -3.65 -2.42 0.16
N VAL A 119 -2.62 -2.24 -0.68
CA VAL A 119 -2.35 -3.14 -1.80
C VAL A 119 -0.95 -3.70 -1.67
N SER A 120 -0.78 -4.96 -2.05
CA SER A 120 0.54 -5.58 -2.05
C SER A 120 0.73 -6.49 -3.24
N VAL A 121 2.00 -6.72 -3.57
CA VAL A 121 2.42 -7.62 -4.64
C VAL A 121 3.37 -8.66 -4.07
N ALA A 122 3.49 -9.81 -4.72
CA ALA A 122 4.37 -10.88 -4.31
C ALA A 122 4.70 -11.77 -5.51
N GLU A 123 5.82 -12.49 -5.43
CA GLU A 123 6.21 -13.44 -6.47
C GLU A 123 5.15 -14.54 -6.65
N ASN A 124 4.57 -15.01 -5.54
CA ASN A 124 3.47 -15.99 -5.55
C ASN A 124 2.24 -15.34 -4.91
N PRO A 125 1.49 -14.53 -5.67
CA PRO A 125 0.40 -13.74 -5.10
C PRO A 125 -0.75 -14.61 -4.60
N ARG A 126 -1.26 -14.28 -3.41
CA ARG A 126 -2.38 -15.01 -2.77
C ARG A 126 -3.75 -14.59 -3.28
N HIS A 127 -3.86 -13.44 -3.93
CA HIS A 127 -5.12 -12.86 -4.37
C HIS A 127 -6.12 -12.73 -3.22
N GLN A 128 -5.63 -12.28 -2.07
CA GLN A 128 -6.44 -12.19 -0.85
C GLN A 128 -7.11 -10.83 -0.74
N ILE A 129 -8.42 -10.86 -0.52
CA ILE A 129 -9.26 -9.65 -0.42
C ILE A 129 -9.84 -9.61 0.99
N LEU A 130 -9.58 -8.52 1.72
CA LEU A 130 -9.98 -8.39 3.11
C LEU A 130 -10.54 -7.00 3.39
N THR A 131 -11.26 -6.89 4.49
CA THR A 131 -11.67 -5.62 5.10
C THR A 131 -11.19 -5.61 6.54
N ALA A 132 -10.45 -4.57 6.93
CA ALA A 132 -9.98 -4.39 8.29
C ALA A 132 -10.90 -3.44 9.04
N LYS A 133 -11.29 -3.82 10.24
CA LYS A 133 -12.18 -3.04 11.11
C LYS A 133 -11.64 -2.99 12.54
N HIS A 134 -11.92 -1.90 13.23
CA HIS A 134 -11.64 -1.82 14.66
C HIS A 134 -12.68 -2.61 15.45
N SER A 135 -12.24 -3.29 16.51
CA SER A 135 -13.11 -3.96 17.46
C SER A 135 -12.59 -3.69 18.87
N PRO A 136 -13.41 -3.96 19.93
CA PRO A 136 -12.93 -3.81 21.30
C PRO A 136 -11.69 -4.67 21.61
N ALA A 137 -11.51 -5.77 20.89
CA ALA A 137 -10.37 -6.68 21.09
C ALA A 137 -9.20 -6.37 20.16
N GLY A 138 -9.27 -5.32 19.33
CA GLY A 138 -8.24 -4.94 18.38
C GLY A 138 -8.75 -4.95 16.94
N VAL A 139 -7.82 -5.05 15.98
CA VAL A 139 -8.17 -5.06 14.56
C VAL A 139 -8.67 -6.43 14.14
N VAL A 140 -9.79 -6.47 13.43
CA VAL A 140 -10.38 -7.69 12.88
C VAL A 140 -10.34 -7.61 11.36
N TYR A 141 -9.93 -8.70 10.71
CA TYR A 141 -9.91 -8.82 9.26
C TYR A 141 -11.02 -9.76 8.80
N GLU A 142 -11.92 -9.26 7.97
CA GLU A 142 -13.02 -10.04 7.41
C GLU A 142 -12.72 -10.34 5.93
N PRO A 143 -13.05 -11.56 5.43
CA PRO A 143 -12.90 -11.88 4.02
C PRO A 143 -13.80 -11.02 3.14
N GLY A 144 -13.27 -10.62 1.97
CA GLY A 144 -14.00 -9.82 1.00
C GLY A 144 -14.05 -8.34 1.35
N LEU A 145 -14.77 -7.58 0.54
CA LEU A 145 -15.00 -6.15 0.78
C LEU A 145 -16.35 -5.98 1.47
N VAL A 146 -16.30 -5.59 2.73
CA VAL A 146 -17.49 -5.34 3.56
C VAL A 146 -17.58 -3.83 3.73
N VAL A 147 -18.60 -3.24 3.13
CA VAL A 147 -18.80 -1.77 3.08
C VAL A 147 -19.86 -1.32 4.06
#